data_e00650cf8edd1887c0716f1bfc155450
#
_entry.id   e00650cf8edd1887c0716f1bfc155450
#
_cell.length_a   1.000
_cell.length_b   1.000
_cell.length_c   1.000
_cell.angle_alpha   90.00
_cell.angle_beta   90.00
_cell.angle_gamma   90.00
#
_symmetry.space_group_name_H-M   'P 1'
#
loop_
_entity.id
_entity.type
_entity.pdbx_description
1 polymer ?
#
loop_
_entity_poly.entity_id
_entity_poly.type
_entity_poly.pdbx_seq_one_letter_code
_entity_poly.pdbx_strand_id
1 'polypeptide(L)'
;MKNIWRIFTRDVCHATRNVIAIIVAMGLIIVPALYAWYNIAASWDPYGNTKSLKVAVANVDSGYKSDLIPVRVNIGETVVSSLRANHDLDWQFVDRDTAIDGVHSGEYYAALIIPKQFSADMMTLFSPEMKHAELEYYLNEKINPIAPHITDQGASTVATTIDQTFAKTLAQVALDLVSSLLLSLIHI
;
A
#
# COMPACT_ATOMS: atom_id res chain seq x y z
N MET A 1 -54.63 -10.55 -26.37
CA MET A 1 -53.96 -10.58 -25.07
C MET A 1 -54.44 -11.73 -24.15
N LYS A 2 -55.73 -12.04 -24.04
CA LYS A 2 -56.26 -13.15 -23.21
C LYS A 2 -55.66 -14.55 -23.56
N ASN A 3 -55.38 -14.83 -24.83
CA ASN A 3 -54.86 -16.13 -25.25
C ASN A 3 -53.38 -16.30 -24.88
N ILE A 4 -52.57 -15.23 -24.95
CA ILE A 4 -51.15 -15.25 -24.56
C ILE A 4 -51.01 -15.52 -23.03
N TRP A 5 -51.83 -14.84 -22.24
CA TRP A 5 -51.85 -15.05 -20.80
C TRP A 5 -52.27 -16.48 -20.42
N ARG A 6 -53.24 -17.04 -21.13
CA ARG A 6 -53.70 -18.41 -20.89
C ARG A 6 -52.65 -19.47 -21.25
N ILE A 7 -51.88 -19.23 -22.32
CA ILE A 7 -50.78 -20.11 -22.70
C ILE A 7 -49.68 -20.01 -21.66
N PHE A 8 -49.27 -18.82 -21.29
CA PHE A 8 -48.25 -18.59 -20.30
C PHE A 8 -48.56 -19.27 -18.94
N THR A 9 -49.78 -19.05 -18.41
CA THR A 9 -50.17 -19.67 -17.13
C THR A 9 -50.21 -21.19 -17.23
N ARG A 10 -50.63 -21.74 -18.35
CA ARG A 10 -50.64 -23.19 -18.61
C ARG A 10 -49.22 -23.75 -18.63
N ASP A 11 -48.29 -23.09 -19.32
CA ASP A 11 -46.91 -23.53 -19.44
C ASP A 11 -46.17 -23.44 -18.08
N VAL A 12 -46.40 -22.40 -17.33
CA VAL A 12 -45.91 -22.27 -15.95
C VAL A 12 -46.45 -23.39 -15.06
N CYS A 13 -47.76 -23.66 -15.13
CA CYS A 13 -48.35 -24.79 -14.37
C CYS A 13 -47.79 -26.15 -14.77
N HIS A 14 -47.52 -26.38 -16.05
CA HIS A 14 -46.91 -27.62 -16.52
C HIS A 14 -45.45 -27.74 -16.05
N ALA A 15 -44.68 -26.67 -16.14
CA ALA A 15 -43.28 -26.63 -15.67
C ALA A 15 -43.18 -26.89 -14.14
N THR A 16 -44.07 -26.27 -13.36
CA THR A 16 -44.07 -26.42 -11.87
C THR A 16 -44.65 -27.77 -11.41
N ARG A 17 -45.31 -28.53 -12.27
CA ARG A 17 -45.78 -29.90 -11.93
C ARG A 17 -44.75 -30.97 -12.23
N ASN A 18 -43.74 -30.68 -13.03
CA ASN A 18 -42.66 -31.62 -13.36
C ASN A 18 -41.46 -31.39 -12.42
N VAL A 19 -41.21 -32.36 -11.56
CA VAL A 19 -40.12 -32.28 -10.60
C VAL A 19 -38.76 -32.09 -11.26
N ILE A 20 -38.52 -32.75 -12.40
CA ILE A 20 -37.26 -32.60 -13.14
C ILE A 20 -37.12 -31.16 -13.69
N ALA A 21 -38.21 -30.61 -14.25
CA ALA A 21 -38.18 -29.23 -14.76
C ALA A 21 -37.92 -28.22 -13.63
N ILE A 22 -38.46 -28.43 -12.43
CA ILE A 22 -38.18 -27.57 -11.24
C ILE A 22 -36.72 -27.68 -10.87
N ILE A 23 -36.14 -28.88 -10.78
CA ILE A 23 -34.72 -29.06 -10.42
C ILE A 23 -33.81 -28.35 -11.42
N VAL A 24 -34.07 -28.50 -12.71
CA VAL A 24 -33.29 -27.84 -13.77
C VAL A 24 -33.44 -26.31 -13.70
N ALA A 25 -34.67 -25.80 -13.52
CA ALA A 25 -34.91 -24.36 -13.38
C ALA A 25 -34.23 -23.79 -12.12
N MET A 26 -34.30 -24.49 -11.00
CA MET A 26 -33.60 -24.10 -9.77
C MET A 26 -32.08 -24.10 -9.95
N GLY A 27 -31.52 -25.13 -10.60
CA GLY A 27 -30.09 -25.18 -10.91
C GLY A 27 -29.66 -24.00 -11.82
N LEU A 28 -30.47 -23.65 -12.82
CA LEU A 28 -30.18 -22.56 -13.73
C LEU A 28 -30.25 -21.18 -13.08
N ILE A 29 -31.02 -21.02 -12.00
CA ILE A 29 -31.13 -19.78 -11.23
C ILE A 29 -30.08 -19.73 -10.13
N ILE A 30 -29.94 -20.81 -9.36
CA ILE A 30 -29.10 -20.82 -8.15
C ILE A 30 -27.61 -20.79 -8.51
N VAL A 31 -27.17 -21.56 -9.51
CA VAL A 31 -25.75 -21.65 -9.85
C VAL A 31 -25.17 -20.31 -10.32
N PRO A 32 -25.79 -19.59 -11.28
CA PRO A 32 -25.30 -18.26 -11.65
C PRO A 32 -25.39 -17.24 -10.51
N ALA A 33 -26.45 -17.32 -9.69
CA ALA A 33 -26.62 -16.42 -8.56
C ALA A 33 -25.52 -16.63 -7.49
N LEU A 34 -25.22 -17.91 -7.16
CA LEU A 34 -24.12 -18.23 -6.24
C LEU A 34 -22.77 -17.83 -6.81
N TYR A 35 -22.54 -18.05 -8.10
CA TYR A 35 -21.31 -17.63 -8.76
C TYR A 35 -21.14 -16.10 -8.71
N ALA A 36 -22.19 -15.36 -9.06
CA ALA A 36 -22.17 -13.90 -8.96
C ALA A 36 -21.94 -13.41 -7.52
N TRP A 37 -22.64 -14.01 -6.55
CA TRP A 37 -22.51 -13.68 -5.14
C TRP A 37 -21.09 -13.98 -4.61
N TYR A 38 -20.54 -15.14 -4.98
CA TYR A 38 -19.18 -15.52 -4.61
C TYR A 38 -18.14 -14.54 -5.16
N ASN A 39 -18.25 -14.15 -6.44
CA ASN A 39 -17.35 -13.17 -7.04
C ASN A 39 -17.49 -11.79 -6.40
N ILE A 40 -18.73 -11.35 -6.11
CA ILE A 40 -18.97 -10.09 -5.41
C ILE A 40 -18.37 -10.16 -4.00
N ALA A 41 -18.61 -11.22 -3.26
CA ALA A 41 -18.08 -11.39 -1.90
C ALA A 41 -16.54 -11.44 -1.89
N ALA A 42 -15.92 -12.11 -2.86
CA ALA A 42 -14.47 -12.17 -3.00
C ALA A 42 -13.84 -10.81 -3.38
N SER A 43 -14.58 -9.96 -4.09
CA SER A 43 -14.13 -8.64 -4.56
C SER A 43 -14.69 -7.49 -3.74
N TRP A 44 -15.44 -7.78 -2.65
CA TRP A 44 -16.18 -6.76 -1.89
C TRP A 44 -15.26 -5.76 -1.21
N ASP A 45 -14.12 -6.22 -0.72
CA ASP A 45 -13.12 -5.37 -0.08
C ASP A 45 -11.71 -5.85 -0.45
N PRO A 46 -11.22 -5.52 -1.65
CA PRO A 46 -9.86 -5.86 -2.05
C PRO A 46 -8.82 -5.13 -1.21
N TYR A 47 -9.17 -4.00 -0.57
CA TYR A 47 -8.27 -3.21 0.26
C TYR A 47 -8.24 -3.68 1.73
N GLY A 48 -9.32 -4.24 2.26
CA GLY A 48 -9.35 -4.82 3.61
C GLY A 48 -8.54 -6.11 3.74
N ASN A 49 -8.26 -6.79 2.62
CA ASN A 49 -7.48 -8.03 2.58
C ASN A 49 -5.98 -7.81 2.27
N THR A 50 -5.51 -6.56 2.27
CA THR A 50 -4.10 -6.22 1.96
C THR A 50 -3.12 -6.59 3.06
N LYS A 51 -3.59 -6.90 4.27
CA LYS A 51 -2.77 -7.27 5.43
C LYS A 51 -1.88 -8.50 5.25
N SER A 52 -2.18 -9.34 4.27
CA SER A 52 -1.39 -10.52 3.92
C SER A 52 -0.45 -10.29 2.72
N LEU A 53 -0.45 -9.09 2.14
CA LEU A 53 0.40 -8.76 1.01
C LEU A 53 1.78 -8.37 1.51
N LYS A 54 2.75 -9.23 1.22
CA LYS A 54 4.15 -9.01 1.59
C LYS A 54 4.78 -7.94 0.70
N VAL A 55 5.21 -6.86 1.32
CA VAL A 55 5.98 -5.79 0.67
C VAL A 55 7.33 -5.67 1.36
N ALA A 56 8.39 -5.85 0.59
CA ALA A 56 9.75 -5.72 1.10
C ALA A 56 10.13 -4.25 1.25
N VAL A 57 10.84 -3.91 2.32
CA VAL A 57 11.40 -2.58 2.57
C VAL A 57 12.88 -2.72 2.85
N ALA A 58 13.70 -2.08 2.03
CA ALA A 58 15.14 -2.02 2.23
C ALA A 58 15.57 -0.57 2.48
N ASN A 59 16.26 -0.34 3.59
CA ASN A 59 16.80 0.97 3.93
C ASN A 59 18.32 0.95 3.83
N VAL A 60 18.87 1.66 2.85
CA VAL A 60 20.30 1.87 2.70
C VAL A 60 20.72 3.32 2.95
N ASP A 61 19.82 4.15 3.51
CA ASP A 61 20.07 5.54 3.79
C ASP A 61 21.20 5.73 4.82
N SER A 62 22.17 6.56 4.46
CA SER A 62 23.32 6.88 5.32
C SER A 62 23.02 7.97 6.36
N GLY A 63 21.85 8.58 6.29
CA GLY A 63 21.50 9.77 7.05
C GLY A 63 22.24 11.02 6.58
N TYR A 64 21.92 12.14 7.18
CA TYR A 64 22.50 13.44 6.92
C TYR A 64 23.13 14.04 8.20
N LYS A 65 24.31 14.63 8.04
CA LYS A 65 24.99 15.40 9.08
C LYS A 65 25.50 16.69 8.45
N SER A 66 25.23 17.81 9.08
CA SER A 66 25.71 19.12 8.68
C SER A 66 26.53 19.76 9.81
N ASP A 67 27.46 20.62 9.48
CA ASP A 67 28.22 21.42 10.46
C ASP A 67 27.30 22.41 11.20
N LEU A 68 26.17 22.79 10.60
CA LEU A 68 25.17 23.67 11.21
C LEU A 68 24.21 22.93 12.14
N ILE A 69 24.05 21.63 11.96
CA ILE A 69 23.13 20.81 12.75
C ILE A 69 23.98 19.73 13.47
N PRO A 70 24.21 19.84 14.76
CA PRO A 70 25.09 18.93 15.52
C PRO A 70 24.52 17.54 15.68
N VAL A 71 23.28 17.29 15.18
CA VAL A 71 22.57 16.02 15.28
C VAL A 71 22.55 15.35 13.91
N ARG A 72 22.82 14.04 13.88
CA ARG A 72 22.65 13.23 12.67
C ARG A 72 21.16 12.96 12.45
N VAL A 73 20.63 13.39 11.31
CA VAL A 73 19.26 13.13 10.89
C VAL A 73 19.25 11.91 9.95
N ASN A 74 18.45 10.90 10.25
CA ASN A 74 18.22 9.74 9.40
C ASN A 74 16.71 9.58 9.18
N ILE A 75 16.22 10.17 8.08
CA ILE A 75 14.81 10.15 7.70
C ILE A 75 14.40 8.74 7.28
N GLY A 76 15.30 8.01 6.58
CA GLY A 76 15.03 6.65 6.16
C GLY A 76 14.76 5.71 7.35
N GLU A 77 15.53 5.81 8.43
CA GLU A 77 15.29 5.02 9.64
C GLU A 77 13.96 5.38 10.32
N THR A 78 13.60 6.66 10.31
CA THR A 78 12.33 7.10 10.87
C THR A 78 11.14 6.61 10.03
N VAL A 79 11.28 6.59 8.69
CA VAL A 79 10.28 5.99 7.79
C VAL A 79 10.12 4.50 8.08
N VAL A 80 11.22 3.75 8.17
CA VAL A 80 11.21 2.32 8.54
C VAL A 80 10.50 2.09 9.87
N SER A 81 10.82 2.90 10.89
CA SER A 81 10.18 2.80 12.21
C SER A 81 8.67 3.04 12.15
N SER A 82 8.23 3.99 11.32
CA SER A 82 6.81 4.29 11.11
C SER A 82 6.10 3.16 10.35
N LEU A 83 6.76 2.57 9.34
CA LEU A 83 6.22 1.42 8.60
C LEU A 83 6.13 0.16 9.48
N ARG A 84 7.04 -0.04 10.43
CA ARG A 84 6.95 -1.13 11.42
C ARG A 84 5.71 -1.02 12.31
N ALA A 85 5.24 0.20 12.57
CA ALA A 85 4.01 0.45 13.33
C ALA A 85 2.75 0.41 12.47
N ASN A 86 2.87 0.37 11.15
CA ASN A 86 1.75 0.28 10.21
C ASN A 86 1.39 -1.18 9.96
N HIS A 87 0.09 -1.51 10.01
CA HIS A 87 -0.44 -2.87 9.86
C HIS A 87 -1.37 -3.00 8.64
N ASP A 88 -1.32 -2.07 7.71
CA ASP A 88 -2.15 -2.09 6.50
C ASP A 88 -1.63 -3.11 5.47
N LEU A 89 -0.31 -3.37 5.49
CA LEU A 89 0.39 -4.34 4.67
C LEU A 89 1.31 -5.20 5.55
N ASP A 90 1.76 -6.34 5.01
CA ASP A 90 2.77 -7.19 5.64
C ASP A 90 4.18 -6.71 5.24
N TRP A 91 4.69 -5.72 5.99
CA TRP A 91 5.98 -5.10 5.74
C TRP A 91 7.13 -6.02 6.15
N GLN A 92 7.94 -6.45 5.17
CA GLN A 92 9.12 -7.29 5.36
C GLN A 92 10.39 -6.45 5.24
N PHE A 93 11.12 -6.28 6.35
CA PHE A 93 12.33 -5.46 6.39
C PHE A 93 13.55 -6.33 6.12
N VAL A 94 14.11 -6.19 4.93
CA VAL A 94 15.20 -7.00 4.40
C VAL A 94 16.28 -6.11 3.78
N ASP A 95 17.42 -6.68 3.40
CA ASP A 95 18.44 -5.99 2.62
C ASP A 95 17.97 -5.76 1.17
N ARG A 96 18.68 -4.87 0.47
CA ARG A 96 18.32 -4.42 -0.89
C ARG A 96 18.26 -5.60 -1.88
N ASP A 97 19.28 -6.46 -1.86
CA ASP A 97 19.38 -7.55 -2.83
C ASP A 97 18.30 -8.60 -2.58
N THR A 98 18.07 -8.96 -1.33
CA THR A 98 16.96 -9.86 -0.94
C THR A 98 15.58 -9.26 -1.32
N ALA A 99 15.39 -7.94 -1.18
CA ALA A 99 14.15 -7.30 -1.57
C ALA A 99 13.90 -7.43 -3.09
N ILE A 100 14.92 -7.17 -3.91
CA ILE A 100 14.82 -7.24 -5.37
C ILE A 100 14.62 -8.69 -5.83
N ASP A 101 15.41 -9.62 -5.31
CA ASP A 101 15.32 -11.05 -5.67
C ASP A 101 13.97 -11.63 -5.24
N GLY A 102 13.45 -11.22 -4.08
CA GLY A 102 12.13 -11.62 -3.61
C GLY A 102 10.97 -11.13 -4.50
N VAL A 103 11.09 -9.93 -5.08
CA VAL A 103 10.12 -9.46 -6.09
C VAL A 103 10.24 -10.27 -7.37
N HIS A 104 11.46 -10.55 -7.85
CA HIS A 104 11.67 -11.34 -9.07
C HIS A 104 11.19 -12.79 -8.92
N SER A 105 11.39 -13.39 -7.75
CA SER A 105 10.93 -14.75 -7.44
C SER A 105 9.44 -14.85 -7.16
N GLY A 106 8.79 -13.72 -6.84
CA GLY A 106 7.37 -13.67 -6.49
C GLY A 106 7.10 -13.92 -5.00
N GLU A 107 8.10 -13.89 -4.16
CA GLU A 107 7.95 -13.94 -2.70
C GLU A 107 7.33 -12.65 -2.17
N TYR A 108 7.71 -11.50 -2.73
CA TYR A 108 7.15 -10.18 -2.43
C TYR A 108 6.37 -9.64 -3.63
N TYR A 109 5.26 -8.98 -3.34
CA TYR A 109 4.45 -8.29 -4.35
C TYR A 109 5.16 -7.04 -4.88
N ALA A 110 5.85 -6.35 -3.98
CA ALA A 110 6.60 -5.15 -4.29
C ALA A 110 7.81 -5.02 -3.35
N ALA A 111 8.78 -4.22 -3.75
CA ALA A 111 9.86 -3.78 -2.88
C ALA A 111 10.03 -2.27 -2.96
N LEU A 112 10.18 -1.66 -1.80
CA LEU A 112 10.51 -0.26 -1.59
C LEU A 112 11.94 -0.15 -1.10
N ILE A 113 12.77 0.58 -1.82
CA ILE A 113 14.16 0.81 -1.44
C ILE A 113 14.38 2.29 -1.17
N ILE A 114 14.84 2.58 0.04
CA ILE A 114 15.24 3.92 0.46
C ILE A 114 16.72 4.06 0.12
N PRO A 115 17.09 4.92 -0.86
CA PRO A 115 18.46 5.02 -1.35
C PRO A 115 19.41 5.67 -0.35
N LYS A 116 20.71 5.48 -0.58
CA LYS A 116 21.77 5.89 0.34
C LYS A 116 21.79 7.37 0.67
N GLN A 117 21.39 8.22 -0.27
CA GLN A 117 21.44 9.68 -0.14
C GLN A 117 20.06 10.29 0.21
N PHE A 118 19.08 9.45 0.55
CA PHE A 118 17.70 9.90 0.77
C PHE A 118 17.60 11.05 1.77
N SER A 119 18.18 10.88 2.97
CA SER A 119 18.19 11.96 3.97
C SER A 119 18.95 13.20 3.51
N ALA A 120 20.06 13.02 2.80
CA ALA A 120 20.84 14.13 2.28
C ALA A 120 20.05 14.94 1.24
N ASP A 121 19.40 14.26 0.30
CA ASP A 121 18.61 14.90 -0.75
C ASP A 121 17.37 15.60 -0.17
N MET A 122 16.69 14.99 0.81
CA MET A 122 15.58 15.63 1.55
C MET A 122 16.00 16.91 2.24
N MET A 123 17.21 16.98 2.78
CA MET A 123 17.73 18.18 3.46
C MET A 123 18.19 19.27 2.51
N THR A 124 18.29 19.01 1.18
CA THR A 124 18.59 20.06 0.19
C THR A 124 17.43 21.04 -0.06
N LEU A 125 16.22 20.76 0.49
CA LEU A 125 15.10 21.72 0.46
C LEU A 125 15.45 23.11 0.97
N PHE A 126 16.47 23.21 1.82
CA PHE A 126 16.98 24.48 2.38
C PHE A 126 18.21 25.00 1.65
N SER A 127 18.62 24.34 0.56
CA SER A 127 19.78 24.70 -0.27
C SER A 127 19.32 25.41 -1.55
N PRO A 128 20.13 26.31 -2.13
CA PRO A 128 19.86 26.89 -3.44
C PRO A 128 19.78 25.84 -4.56
N GLU A 129 20.44 24.69 -4.39
CA GLU A 129 20.41 23.56 -5.30
C GLU A 129 19.53 22.46 -4.70
N MET A 130 18.21 22.57 -4.89
CA MET A 130 17.27 21.56 -4.43
C MET A 130 17.37 20.29 -5.28
N LYS A 131 17.57 19.15 -4.61
CA LYS A 131 17.49 17.82 -5.22
C LYS A 131 16.21 17.15 -4.78
N HIS A 132 15.61 16.40 -5.68
CA HIS A 132 14.46 15.56 -5.33
C HIS A 132 14.96 14.26 -4.72
N ALA A 133 14.46 13.95 -3.52
CA ALA A 133 14.66 12.65 -2.94
C ALA A 133 13.74 11.65 -3.67
N GLU A 134 14.33 10.59 -4.21
CA GLU A 134 13.61 9.57 -4.94
C GLU A 134 13.64 8.26 -4.15
N LEU A 135 12.57 7.47 -4.26
CA LEU A 135 12.50 6.11 -3.76
C LEU A 135 12.54 5.15 -4.94
N GLU A 136 13.29 4.06 -4.80
CA GLU A 136 13.26 3.00 -5.80
C GLU A 136 12.08 2.06 -5.47
N TYR A 137 11.22 1.83 -6.45
CA TYR A 137 10.07 0.98 -6.31
C TYR A 137 10.06 -0.13 -7.34
N TYR A 138 10.06 -1.37 -6.89
CA TYR A 138 10.03 -2.57 -7.73
C TYR A 138 8.70 -3.29 -7.57
N LEU A 139 8.11 -3.70 -8.68
CA LEU A 139 6.81 -4.33 -8.75
C LEU A 139 6.87 -5.66 -9.51
N ASN A 140 6.18 -6.67 -9.02
CA ASN A 140 5.99 -7.91 -9.76
C ASN A 140 4.66 -7.89 -10.52
N GLU A 141 4.69 -7.41 -11.76
CA GLU A 141 3.51 -7.35 -12.63
C GLU A 141 3.04 -8.73 -13.14
N LYS A 142 3.87 -9.77 -13.02
CA LYS A 142 3.57 -11.10 -13.58
C LYS A 142 2.59 -11.90 -12.72
N ILE A 143 2.51 -11.64 -11.43
CA ILE A 143 1.77 -12.48 -10.49
C ILE A 143 0.30 -12.07 -10.39
N ASN A 144 -0.02 -10.79 -10.54
CA ASN A 144 -1.41 -10.37 -10.39
C ASN A 144 -1.72 -9.08 -11.18
N PRO A 145 -2.69 -9.10 -12.11
CA PRO A 145 -3.14 -7.89 -12.81
C PRO A 145 -3.83 -6.86 -11.89
N ILE A 146 -4.15 -7.23 -10.64
CA ILE A 146 -4.69 -6.31 -9.61
C ILE A 146 -3.55 -5.63 -8.84
N ALA A 147 -2.31 -6.11 -8.95
CA ALA A 147 -1.14 -5.56 -8.28
C ALA A 147 -0.98 -4.04 -8.46
N PRO A 148 -1.20 -3.41 -9.62
CA PRO A 148 -1.10 -1.96 -9.76
C PRO A 148 -2.02 -1.18 -8.81
N HIS A 149 -3.25 -1.62 -8.61
CA HIS A 149 -4.20 -0.93 -7.70
C HIS A 149 -3.85 -1.08 -6.23
N ILE A 150 -3.29 -2.23 -5.85
CA ILE A 150 -2.84 -2.47 -4.46
C ILE A 150 -1.56 -1.68 -4.17
N THR A 151 -0.73 -1.53 -5.17
CA THR A 151 0.51 -0.77 -5.11
C THR A 151 0.28 0.72 -4.96
N ASP A 152 -0.75 1.27 -5.59
CA ASP A 152 -1.13 2.68 -5.41
C ASP A 152 -1.49 2.96 -3.93
N GLN A 153 -2.17 2.03 -3.26
CA GLN A 153 -2.46 2.13 -1.83
C GLN A 153 -1.17 2.03 -0.99
N GLY A 154 -0.29 1.09 -1.30
CA GLY A 154 1.01 0.95 -0.62
C GLY A 154 1.89 2.18 -0.83
N ALA A 155 2.03 2.64 -2.07
CA ALA A 155 2.79 3.85 -2.40
C ALA A 155 2.21 5.10 -1.73
N SER A 156 0.87 5.23 -1.67
CA SER A 156 0.19 6.32 -0.98
C SER A 156 0.44 6.28 0.53
N THR A 157 0.41 5.10 1.15
CA THR A 157 0.74 4.92 2.57
C THR A 157 2.18 5.33 2.86
N VAL A 158 3.12 4.92 2.00
CA VAL A 158 4.54 5.29 2.14
C VAL A 158 4.71 6.79 1.95
N ALA A 159 4.14 7.40 0.91
CA ALA A 159 4.22 8.84 0.68
C ALA A 159 3.68 9.63 1.88
N THR A 160 2.52 9.27 2.40
CA THR A 160 1.93 9.89 3.59
C THR A 160 2.83 9.72 4.82
N THR A 161 3.43 8.54 4.99
CA THR A 161 4.36 8.26 6.08
C THR A 161 5.62 9.11 5.98
N ILE A 162 6.16 9.29 4.77
CA ILE A 162 7.31 10.14 4.51
C ILE A 162 6.99 11.60 4.82
N ASP A 163 5.86 12.12 4.32
CA ASP A 163 5.44 13.50 4.57
C ASP A 163 5.27 13.78 6.07
N GLN A 164 4.61 12.90 6.81
CA GLN A 164 4.43 13.02 8.25
C GLN A 164 5.76 12.93 9.00
N THR A 165 6.63 12.02 8.59
CA THR A 165 7.95 11.81 9.19
C THR A 165 8.83 13.02 8.94
N PHE A 166 8.84 13.53 7.73
CA PHE A 166 9.59 14.71 7.36
C PHE A 166 9.13 15.95 8.13
N ALA A 167 7.82 16.19 8.20
CA ALA A 167 7.25 17.30 8.97
C ALA A 167 7.64 17.23 10.47
N LYS A 168 7.58 16.04 11.07
CA LYS A 168 8.01 15.82 12.46
C LYS A 168 9.51 16.08 12.65
N THR A 169 10.34 15.56 11.75
CA THR A 169 11.79 15.76 11.80
C THR A 169 12.17 17.22 11.68
N LEU A 170 11.51 17.95 10.75
CA LEU A 170 11.71 19.40 10.60
C LEU A 170 11.33 20.17 11.87
N ALA A 171 10.17 19.86 12.45
CA ALA A 171 9.73 20.50 13.69
C ALA A 171 10.72 20.23 14.83
N GLN A 172 11.25 19.02 14.94
CA GLN A 172 12.22 18.65 15.97
C GLN A 172 13.55 19.37 15.79
N VAL A 173 14.09 19.40 14.57
CA VAL A 173 15.32 20.13 14.24
C VAL A 173 15.16 21.63 14.52
N ALA A 174 14.01 22.22 14.18
CA ALA A 174 13.73 23.62 14.47
C ALA A 174 13.68 23.91 15.98
N LEU A 175 13.05 23.05 16.77
CA LEU A 175 13.00 23.14 18.21
C LEU A 175 14.39 22.99 18.86
N ASP A 176 15.19 22.06 18.37
CA ASP A 176 16.57 21.83 18.88
C ASP A 176 17.46 23.04 18.56
N LEU A 177 17.33 23.65 17.38
CA LEU A 177 18.03 24.88 17.02
C LEU A 177 17.63 26.07 17.92
N VAL A 178 16.33 26.26 18.15
CA VAL A 178 15.83 27.32 19.04
C VAL A 178 16.32 27.08 20.47
N SER A 179 16.28 25.86 20.96
CA SER A 179 16.74 25.50 22.29
C SER A 179 18.26 25.74 22.45
N SER A 180 19.05 25.39 21.44
CA SER A 180 20.51 25.64 21.47
C SER A 180 20.85 27.11 21.42
N LEU A 181 20.11 27.92 20.67
CA LEU A 181 20.27 29.37 20.62
C LEU A 181 19.91 30.02 21.96
N LEU A 182 18.79 29.60 22.58
CA LEU A 182 18.39 30.09 23.89
C LEU A 182 19.41 29.76 24.99
N LEU A 183 19.95 28.54 24.98
CA LEU A 183 21.02 28.15 25.93
C LEU A 183 22.30 28.93 25.69
N SER A 184 22.65 29.21 24.44
CA SER A 184 23.81 30.08 24.11
C SER A 184 23.62 31.52 24.59
N LEU A 185 22.39 32.03 24.56
CA LEU A 185 22.08 33.40 25.01
C LEU A 185 22.06 33.53 26.53
N ILE A 186 21.76 32.47 27.28
CA ILE A 186 21.73 32.44 28.75
C ILE A 186 23.16 32.33 29.33
N HIS A 187 24.12 31.83 28.54
CA HIS A 187 25.52 31.67 28.96
C HIS A 187 26.43 32.87 28.62
N ILE A 188 25.88 33.95 28.04
CA ILE A 188 26.56 35.24 27.87
C ILE A 188 26.08 36.22 28.97
#